data_a5a2870d8195505e0860069678d44054
#
_entry.id   a5a2870d8195505e0860069678d44054
#
_cell.length_a   1.000
_cell.length_b   1.000
_cell.length_c   1.000
_cell.angle_alpha   90.00
_cell.angle_beta   90.00
_cell.angle_gamma   90.00
#
_symmetry.space_group_name_H-M   'P 1'
#
loop_
_entity.id
_entity.type
_entity.pdbx_description
1 polymer ?
#
loop_
_entity_poly.entity_id
_entity_poly.type
_entity_poly.pdbx_seq_one_letter_code
_entity_poly.pdbx_strand_id
1 'polypeptide(L)'
;VKQLEAAGEQLKQALAALEVEKSRLTIKAPEDGKILKVMYQVGEIVPAGSPAVLLESNRQYYEIYVSEKDAAKFAEGKTVKGETATGKTVTGTVRVLHEAPAFADLRGTRERGQADLKSLVARIYVTPQPGVIPGMSIGVKIND
;
A
#
# COMPACT_ATOMS: atom_id res chain seq x y z
N VAL A 1 49.97 18.60 -9.68
CA VAL A 1 49.10 17.50 -10.19
C VAL A 1 48.03 17.13 -9.16
N LYS A 2 48.40 16.73 -7.93
CA LYS A 2 47.41 16.34 -6.86
C LYS A 2 46.37 17.42 -6.50
N GLN A 3 46.75 18.70 -6.53
CA GLN A 3 45.80 19.79 -6.24
C GLN A 3 44.76 19.98 -7.35
N LEU A 4 45.14 19.80 -8.59
CA LEU A 4 44.24 19.85 -9.73
C LEU A 4 43.27 18.66 -9.75
N GLU A 5 43.75 17.48 -9.36
CA GLU A 5 42.91 16.28 -9.22
C GLU A 5 41.88 16.45 -8.10
N ALA A 6 42.31 16.99 -6.95
CA ALA A 6 41.41 17.28 -5.82
C ALA A 6 40.35 18.33 -6.19
N ALA A 7 40.75 19.39 -6.89
CA ALA A 7 39.81 20.40 -7.39
C ALA A 7 38.81 19.82 -8.40
N GLY A 8 39.27 18.92 -9.28
CA GLY A 8 38.42 18.20 -10.24
C GLY A 8 37.36 17.33 -9.53
N GLU A 9 37.74 16.62 -8.48
CA GLU A 9 36.80 15.81 -7.69
C GLU A 9 35.79 16.68 -6.93
N GLN A 10 36.20 17.79 -6.37
CA GLN A 10 35.27 18.74 -5.72
C GLN A 10 34.24 19.28 -6.70
N LEU A 11 34.65 19.64 -7.92
CA LEU A 11 33.73 20.12 -8.95
C LEU A 11 32.74 19.03 -9.39
N LYS A 12 33.18 17.78 -9.51
CA LYS A 12 32.29 16.65 -9.81
C LYS A 12 31.25 16.43 -8.72
N GLN A 13 31.67 16.51 -7.45
CA GLN A 13 30.74 16.38 -6.32
C GLN A 13 29.73 17.55 -6.29
N ALA A 14 30.15 18.77 -6.57
CA ALA A 14 29.27 19.92 -6.67
C ALA A 14 28.26 19.77 -7.82
N LEU A 15 28.68 19.29 -8.98
CA LEU A 15 27.79 19.00 -10.10
C LEU A 15 26.77 17.92 -9.75
N ALA A 16 27.21 16.84 -9.13
CA ALA A 16 26.30 15.78 -8.69
C ALA A 16 25.25 16.29 -7.69
N ALA A 17 25.63 17.14 -6.75
CA ALA A 17 24.72 17.78 -5.81
C ALA A 17 23.67 18.64 -6.54
N LEU A 18 24.09 19.46 -7.50
CA LEU A 18 23.19 20.30 -8.31
C LEU A 18 22.24 19.47 -9.17
N GLU A 19 22.69 18.35 -9.72
CA GLU A 19 21.84 17.44 -10.47
C GLU A 19 20.76 16.82 -9.60
N VAL A 20 21.07 16.45 -8.36
CA VAL A 20 20.09 15.95 -7.40
C VAL A 20 19.08 17.06 -7.06
N GLU A 21 19.52 18.29 -6.80
CA GLU A 21 18.61 19.41 -6.56
C GLU A 21 17.70 19.67 -7.77
N LYS A 22 18.25 19.67 -8.97
CA LYS A 22 17.49 19.82 -10.21
C LYS A 22 16.45 18.72 -10.38
N SER A 23 16.78 17.47 -10.05
CA SER A 23 15.84 16.36 -10.14
C SER A 23 14.65 16.51 -9.18
N ARG A 24 14.85 17.15 -8.04
CA ARG A 24 13.81 17.42 -7.03
C ARG A 24 12.83 18.52 -7.45
N LEU A 25 13.18 19.34 -8.44
CA LEU A 25 12.27 20.37 -9.00
C LEU A 25 11.16 19.76 -9.85
N THR A 26 11.27 18.49 -10.21
CA THR A 26 10.25 17.78 -10.98
C THR A 26 9.65 16.65 -10.16
N ILE A 27 8.37 16.74 -9.85
CA ILE A 27 7.63 15.68 -9.16
C ILE A 27 7.22 14.63 -10.19
N LYS A 28 7.67 13.41 -9.99
CA LYS A 28 7.30 12.25 -10.83
C LYS A 28 6.38 11.34 -10.04
N ALA A 29 5.39 10.74 -10.73
CA ALA A 29 4.57 9.69 -10.13
C ALA A 29 5.47 8.48 -9.79
N PRO A 30 5.41 7.94 -8.56
CA PRO A 30 6.20 6.79 -8.15
C PRO A 30 5.70 5.48 -8.80
N GLU A 31 4.47 5.46 -9.26
CA GLU A 31 3.82 4.31 -9.88
C GLU A 31 2.63 4.76 -10.75
N ASP A 32 2.08 3.82 -11.51
CA ASP A 32 0.90 4.05 -12.34
C ASP A 32 -0.33 4.28 -11.47
N GLY A 33 -1.15 5.25 -11.86
CA GLY A 33 -2.33 5.61 -11.09
C GLY A 33 -3.10 6.76 -11.69
N LYS A 34 -4.10 7.22 -10.96
CA LYS A 34 -4.95 8.35 -11.32
C LYS A 34 -4.69 9.54 -10.40
N ILE A 35 -4.45 10.70 -10.96
CA ILE A 35 -4.36 11.93 -10.18
C ILE A 35 -5.77 12.31 -9.72
N LEU A 36 -6.00 12.33 -8.42
CA LEU A 36 -7.27 12.71 -7.82
C LEU A 36 -7.34 14.22 -7.60
N LYS A 37 -6.23 14.81 -7.18
CA LYS A 37 -6.17 16.24 -6.87
C LYS A 37 -4.76 16.79 -7.02
N VAL A 38 -4.67 17.99 -7.59
CA VAL A 38 -3.49 18.85 -7.54
C VAL A 38 -3.78 19.95 -6.52
N MET A 39 -2.90 20.12 -5.53
CA MET A 39 -3.13 21.00 -4.38
C MET A 39 -2.76 22.45 -4.65
N TYR A 40 -1.85 22.68 -5.59
CA TYR A 40 -1.29 24.01 -5.89
C TYR A 40 -1.49 24.38 -7.36
N GLN A 41 -1.60 25.66 -7.61
CA GLN A 41 -1.69 26.24 -8.95
C GLN A 41 -0.34 26.86 -9.37
N VAL A 42 -0.20 27.10 -10.66
CA VAL A 42 0.99 27.77 -11.19
C VAL A 42 1.13 29.16 -10.58
N GLY A 43 2.30 29.44 -10.03
CA GLY A 43 2.60 30.71 -9.35
C GLY A 43 2.44 30.68 -7.83
N GLU A 44 1.92 29.60 -7.26
CA GLU A 44 1.83 29.43 -5.80
C GLU A 44 3.15 28.90 -5.21
N ILE A 45 3.43 29.33 -3.99
CA ILE A 45 4.59 28.85 -3.22
C ILE A 45 4.20 27.54 -2.54
N VAL A 46 4.96 26.48 -2.82
CA VAL A 46 4.78 25.17 -2.18
C VAL A 46 5.71 25.05 -0.98
N PRO A 47 5.18 25.01 0.26
CA PRO A 47 6.02 24.82 1.45
C PRO A 47 6.71 23.45 1.43
N ALA A 48 7.93 23.38 1.98
CA ALA A 48 8.65 22.12 2.09
C ALA A 48 7.85 21.10 2.92
N GLY A 49 7.78 19.87 2.44
CA GLY A 49 7.04 18.78 3.11
C GLY A 49 5.53 18.81 2.92
N SER A 50 4.98 19.76 2.17
CA SER A 50 3.54 19.79 1.87
C SER A 50 3.17 18.84 0.73
N PRO A 51 2.02 18.15 0.83
CA PRO A 51 1.54 17.29 -0.25
C PRO A 51 1.15 18.15 -1.46
N ALA A 52 1.76 17.91 -2.62
CA ALA A 52 1.48 18.66 -3.85
C ALA A 52 0.42 18.01 -4.72
N VAL A 53 0.40 16.68 -4.77
CA VAL A 53 -0.50 15.89 -5.62
C VAL A 53 -1.03 14.70 -4.84
N LEU A 54 -2.31 14.42 -4.97
CA LEU A 54 -2.94 13.20 -4.48
C LEU A 54 -3.08 12.22 -5.64
N LEU A 55 -2.37 11.09 -5.55
CA LEU A 55 -2.37 10.02 -6.52
C LEU A 55 -3.10 8.79 -5.95
N GLU A 56 -4.06 8.26 -6.69
CA GLU A 56 -4.67 6.96 -6.45
C GLU A 56 -3.89 5.90 -7.24
N SER A 57 -3.27 4.96 -6.55
CA SER A 57 -2.51 3.88 -7.16
C SER A 57 -3.44 2.86 -7.84
N ASN A 58 -3.00 2.29 -8.96
CA ASN A 58 -3.67 1.15 -9.57
C ASN A 58 -3.50 -0.15 -8.76
N ARG A 59 -2.65 -0.16 -7.74
CA ARG A 59 -2.50 -1.29 -6.83
C ARG A 59 -3.59 -1.27 -5.77
N GLN A 60 -4.66 -1.99 -6.01
CA GLN A 60 -5.76 -2.12 -5.07
C GLN A 60 -5.60 -3.39 -4.24
N TYR A 61 -5.96 -3.31 -2.97
CA TYR A 61 -6.00 -4.46 -2.07
C TYR A 61 -7.17 -4.34 -1.10
N TYR A 62 -7.57 -5.44 -0.54
CA TYR A 62 -8.46 -5.47 0.62
C TYR A 62 -7.82 -6.30 1.74
N GLU A 63 -8.24 -6.03 2.95
CA GLU A 63 -7.78 -6.72 4.14
C GLU A 63 -8.92 -7.54 4.73
N ILE A 64 -8.60 -8.75 5.15
CA ILE A 64 -9.52 -9.60 5.89
C ILE A 64 -8.87 -10.04 7.19
N TYR A 65 -9.71 -10.18 8.21
CA TYR A 65 -9.29 -10.73 9.49
C TYR A 65 -9.59 -12.22 9.50
N VAL A 66 -8.57 -13.02 9.72
CA VAL A 66 -8.67 -14.48 9.72
C VAL A 66 -8.22 -15.04 11.06
N SER A 67 -8.82 -16.15 11.48
CA SER A 67 -8.39 -16.85 12.67
C SER A 67 -7.07 -17.58 12.41
N GLU A 68 -6.29 -17.83 13.46
CA GLU A 68 -5.05 -18.62 13.36
C GLU A 68 -5.30 -20.02 12.74
N LYS A 69 -6.46 -20.62 12.99
CA LYS A 69 -6.86 -21.91 12.40
C LYS A 69 -6.98 -21.87 10.88
N ASP A 70 -7.42 -20.74 10.34
CA ASP A 70 -7.62 -20.55 8.90
C ASP A 70 -6.40 -19.93 8.20
N ALA A 71 -5.37 -19.55 8.94
CA ALA A 71 -4.17 -18.88 8.41
C ALA A 71 -3.53 -19.63 7.24
N ALA A 72 -3.51 -20.95 7.30
CA ALA A 72 -2.95 -21.80 6.24
C ALA A 72 -3.73 -21.68 4.91
N LYS A 73 -5.02 -21.32 4.95
CA LYS A 73 -5.83 -21.07 3.76
C LYS A 73 -5.46 -19.76 3.07
N PHE A 74 -4.90 -18.81 3.83
CA PHE A 74 -4.48 -17.46 3.40
C PHE A 74 -2.97 -17.27 3.40
N ALA A 75 -2.19 -18.32 3.21
CA ALA A 75 -0.74 -18.21 3.08
C ALA A 75 -0.35 -17.33 1.89
N GLU A 76 0.80 -16.66 2.01
CA GLU A 76 1.32 -15.81 0.93
C GLU A 76 1.42 -16.56 -0.40
N GLY A 77 1.04 -15.87 -1.48
CA GLY A 77 1.00 -16.44 -2.82
C GLY A 77 -0.31 -17.17 -3.17
N LYS A 78 -1.19 -17.46 -2.21
CA LYS A 78 -2.48 -18.10 -2.50
C LYS A 78 -3.45 -17.13 -3.16
N THR A 79 -4.24 -17.66 -4.08
CA THR A 79 -5.32 -16.95 -4.74
C THR A 79 -6.61 -17.11 -3.95
N VAL A 80 -7.26 -16.00 -3.67
CA VAL A 80 -8.51 -15.92 -2.90
C VAL A 80 -9.58 -15.25 -3.75
N LYS A 81 -10.79 -15.79 -3.69
CA LYS A 81 -11.98 -15.21 -4.33
C LYS A 81 -12.81 -14.51 -3.27
N GLY A 82 -13.10 -13.25 -3.50
CA GLY A 82 -14.03 -12.47 -2.71
C GLY A 82 -15.25 -12.08 -3.53
N GLU A 83 -16.30 -11.66 -2.88
CA GLU A 83 -17.53 -11.17 -3.48
C GLU A 83 -17.86 -9.80 -2.93
N THR A 84 -18.12 -8.85 -3.80
CA THR A 84 -18.59 -7.51 -3.40
C THR A 84 -20.06 -7.56 -2.94
N ALA A 85 -20.50 -6.55 -2.21
CA ALA A 85 -21.92 -6.42 -1.83
C ALA A 85 -22.88 -6.39 -3.04
N THR A 86 -22.36 -6.09 -4.23
CA THR A 86 -23.12 -6.09 -5.48
C THR A 86 -23.09 -7.43 -6.22
N GLY A 87 -22.53 -8.49 -5.62
CA GLY A 87 -22.45 -9.84 -6.21
C GLY A 87 -21.32 -10.03 -7.22
N LYS A 88 -20.41 -9.06 -7.38
CA LYS A 88 -19.24 -9.23 -8.26
C LYS A 88 -18.16 -10.05 -7.58
N THR A 89 -17.66 -11.07 -8.29
CA THR A 89 -16.50 -11.83 -7.83
C THR A 89 -15.20 -11.07 -8.12
N VAL A 90 -14.38 -10.93 -7.10
CA VAL A 90 -13.06 -10.36 -7.16
C VAL A 90 -12.04 -11.41 -6.82
N THR A 91 -11.08 -11.65 -7.70
CA THR A 91 -9.99 -12.58 -7.46
C THR A 91 -8.73 -11.81 -7.10
N GLY A 92 -8.08 -12.20 -6.03
CA GLY A 92 -6.85 -11.56 -5.58
C GLY A 92 -5.83 -12.57 -5.08
N THR A 93 -4.61 -12.11 -4.89
CA THR A 93 -3.50 -12.90 -4.37
C THR A 93 -3.08 -12.37 -3.00
N VAL A 94 -2.96 -13.26 -2.04
CA VAL A 94 -2.43 -12.94 -0.70
C VAL A 94 -0.95 -12.57 -0.84
N ARG A 95 -0.59 -11.37 -0.44
CA ARG A 95 0.80 -10.90 -0.47
C ARG A 95 1.42 -10.75 0.90
N VAL A 96 0.59 -10.51 1.90
CA VAL A 96 1.05 -10.26 3.27
C VAL A 96 0.09 -10.94 4.23
N LEU A 97 0.62 -11.67 5.19
CA LEU A 97 -0.10 -12.21 6.33
C LEU A 97 0.66 -11.81 7.60
N HIS A 98 0.03 -11.05 8.49
CA HIS A 98 0.65 -10.59 9.71
C HIS A 98 -0.34 -10.57 10.88
N GLU A 99 0.17 -10.42 12.10
CA GLU A 99 -0.67 -10.33 13.30
C GLU A 99 -1.55 -9.08 13.24
N ALA A 100 -2.83 -9.24 13.59
CA ALA A 100 -3.76 -8.11 13.63
C ALA A 100 -3.39 -7.15 14.76
N PRO A 101 -3.59 -5.84 14.57
CA PRO A 101 -3.44 -4.87 15.65
C PRO A 101 -4.35 -5.22 16.84
N ALA A 102 -3.90 -4.95 18.05
CA ALA A 102 -4.60 -5.33 19.28
C ALA A 102 -6.06 -4.81 19.38
N PHE A 103 -6.38 -3.70 18.71
CA PHE A 103 -7.75 -3.14 18.68
C PHE A 103 -8.69 -3.88 17.72
N ALA A 104 -8.13 -4.64 16.76
CA ALA A 104 -8.88 -5.44 15.79
C ALA A 104 -9.09 -6.89 16.24
N ASP A 105 -8.67 -7.21 17.46
CA ASP A 105 -8.94 -8.50 18.06
C ASP A 105 -10.45 -8.69 18.23
N LEU A 106 -11.01 -9.67 17.52
CA LEU A 106 -12.43 -10.01 17.55
C LEU A 106 -12.75 -10.65 18.91
N ARG A 107 -12.77 -9.86 19.96
CA ARG A 107 -13.22 -10.29 21.30
C ARG A 107 -14.73 -10.47 21.31
N GLY A 108 -15.17 -11.57 20.71
CA GLY A 108 -16.47 -12.12 21.08
C GLY A 108 -16.45 -12.53 22.56
N THR A 109 -17.59 -12.48 23.21
CA THR A 109 -17.82 -12.94 24.58
C THR A 109 -17.17 -14.30 24.77
N ARG A 110 -16.07 -14.35 25.53
CA ARG A 110 -15.30 -15.58 25.76
C ARG A 110 -16.07 -16.49 26.71
N GLU A 111 -16.39 -17.68 26.28
CA GLU A 111 -16.71 -18.75 27.22
C GLU A 111 -15.42 -19.21 27.93
N ARG A 112 -15.52 -19.46 29.24
CA ARG A 112 -14.38 -19.90 30.03
C ARG A 112 -13.78 -21.19 29.43
N GLY A 113 -12.50 -21.12 29.00
CA GLY A 113 -11.75 -22.28 28.53
C GLY A 113 -11.35 -22.27 27.04
N GLN A 114 -11.70 -21.24 26.28
CA GLN A 114 -11.17 -21.07 24.91
C GLN A 114 -9.75 -20.49 24.92
N ALA A 115 -8.87 -21.10 24.13
CA ALA A 115 -7.53 -20.59 23.90
C ALA A 115 -7.59 -19.18 23.27
N ASP A 116 -6.64 -18.31 23.65
CA ASP A 116 -6.44 -17.01 23.03
C ASP A 116 -5.99 -17.19 21.57
N LEU A 117 -6.96 -17.30 20.67
CA LEU A 117 -6.67 -17.36 19.23
C LEU A 117 -6.39 -15.93 18.76
N LYS A 118 -5.17 -15.71 18.29
CA LYS A 118 -4.77 -14.46 17.67
C LYS A 118 -5.47 -14.30 16.33
N SER A 119 -5.96 -13.09 16.08
CA SER A 119 -6.45 -12.72 14.75
C SER A 119 -5.27 -12.31 13.87
N LEU A 120 -5.29 -12.73 12.62
CA LEU A 120 -4.31 -12.37 11.61
C LEU A 120 -4.98 -11.50 10.55
N VAL A 121 -4.22 -10.60 9.94
CA VAL A 121 -4.65 -9.80 8.80
C VAL A 121 -4.01 -10.37 7.54
N ALA A 122 -4.84 -10.78 6.60
CA ALA A 122 -4.39 -11.12 5.26
C ALA A 122 -4.68 -9.96 4.30
N ARG A 123 -3.64 -9.45 3.65
CA ARG A 123 -3.75 -8.42 2.61
C ARG A 123 -3.75 -9.08 1.24
N ILE A 124 -4.84 -8.88 0.51
CA ILE A 124 -5.12 -9.53 -0.76
C ILE A 124 -5.11 -8.48 -1.86
N TYR A 125 -4.13 -8.55 -2.74
CA TYR A 125 -4.00 -7.65 -3.87
C TYR A 125 -4.87 -8.13 -5.03
N VAL A 126 -5.64 -7.21 -5.59
CA VAL A 126 -6.57 -7.48 -6.68
C VAL A 126 -6.19 -6.70 -7.92
N THR A 127 -6.50 -7.27 -9.08
CA THR A 127 -6.41 -6.52 -10.33
C THR A 127 -7.60 -5.56 -10.42
N PRO A 128 -7.40 -4.28 -10.70
CA PRO A 128 -8.47 -3.32 -10.89
C PRO A 128 -9.50 -3.82 -11.89
N GLN A 129 -10.78 -3.75 -11.52
CA GLN A 129 -11.89 -4.19 -12.36
C GLN A 129 -12.96 -3.11 -12.44
N PRO A 130 -13.63 -2.92 -13.59
CA PRO A 130 -14.71 -1.96 -13.71
C PRO A 130 -15.85 -2.24 -12.71
N GLY A 131 -16.22 -1.21 -11.94
CA GLY A 131 -17.27 -1.30 -10.92
C GLY A 131 -16.81 -1.87 -9.57
N VAL A 132 -15.51 -2.06 -9.36
CA VAL A 132 -14.90 -2.25 -8.04
C VAL A 132 -14.11 -0.98 -7.74
N ILE A 133 -14.55 -0.23 -6.74
CA ILE A 133 -13.93 1.04 -6.34
C ILE A 133 -13.40 0.95 -4.92
N PRO A 134 -12.36 1.73 -4.59
CA PRO A 134 -11.88 1.83 -3.20
C PRO A 134 -13.00 2.18 -2.22
N GLY A 135 -13.00 1.53 -1.05
CA GLY A 135 -14.03 1.71 -0.02
C GLY A 135 -15.19 0.72 -0.09
N MET A 136 -15.26 -0.15 -1.11
CA MET A 136 -16.24 -1.25 -1.12
C MET A 136 -15.88 -2.36 -0.14
N SER A 137 -16.90 -2.93 0.49
CA SER A 137 -16.75 -4.14 1.31
C SER A 137 -16.69 -5.37 0.43
N ILE A 138 -15.75 -6.27 0.73
CA ILE A 138 -15.56 -7.55 0.04
C ILE A 138 -15.70 -8.67 1.08
N GLY A 139 -16.65 -9.56 0.87
CA GLY A 139 -16.83 -10.77 1.66
C GLY A 139 -16.03 -11.92 1.05
N VAL A 140 -15.30 -12.66 1.87
CA VAL A 140 -14.59 -13.87 1.46
C VAL A 140 -15.26 -15.08 2.10
N LYS A 141 -15.69 -16.04 1.30
CA LYS A 141 -16.22 -17.30 1.82
C LYS A 141 -15.03 -18.24 2.10
N ILE A 142 -14.87 -18.59 3.35
CA ILE A 142 -13.90 -19.59 3.78
C ILE A 142 -14.62 -20.95 3.60
N ASN A 143 -14.40 -21.61 2.47
CA ASN A 143 -14.92 -22.96 2.31
C ASN A 143 -14.09 -23.92 3.18
N ASP A 144 -14.78 -24.70 3.98
CA ASP A 144 -14.20 -25.80 4.77
C ASP A 144 -13.59 -26.89 3.90
#